data_8cdb6518ee9433d577b03f58d9af1609
#
_entry.id   8cdb6518ee9433d577b03f58d9af1609
#
_cell.length_a   1.000
_cell.length_b   1.000
_cell.length_c   1.000
_cell.angle_alpha   90.00
_cell.angle_beta   90.00
_cell.angle_gamma   90.00
#
_symmetry.space_group_name_H-M   'P 1'
#
loop_
_entity.id
_entity.type
_entity.pdbx_description
1 polymer ?
#
loop_
_entity_poly.entity_id
_entity_poly.type
_entity_poly.pdbx_seq_one_letter_code
_entity_poly.pdbx_strand_id
1 'polypeptide(L)'
;RFTAKIAVPMFVIVVGYISIMTLSGHNIAELIASAPNGEAISISAGATMVVGGCIVASLITPDMTRYSQKGKHVFWMTMLSIIVGEFMVNGLAIIIARALNTADVVTIMSQAAGGIGLIAVIFSTLRVNDINLYSSSLGIANAIEGVTGKKLRYVSITLVIGVIGTLLSVAGILDRFIDFLTLLGVLFPPIIGVMLVDYYILRTHKTLLETSRAEGQLPDSAQTPLIGWPAIIASTVGAIVGLAFEWGVPAFNSLLAASLLYLIIQHYINNHAYFRKPEHNQKLK
;
A
#
# COMPACT_ATOMS: atom_id res chain seq x y z
N ARG A 1 -6.71 -16.85 13.41
CA ARG A 1 -5.46 -17.29 14.11
C ARG A 1 -5.04 -18.72 13.73
N PHE A 2 -5.95 -19.67 13.63
CA PHE A 2 -5.64 -21.06 13.28
C PHE A 2 -5.11 -21.17 11.84
N THR A 3 -5.79 -20.56 10.88
CA THR A 3 -5.43 -20.58 9.45
C THR A 3 -4.02 -20.02 9.18
N ALA A 4 -3.64 -18.93 9.87
CA ALA A 4 -2.31 -18.34 9.70
C ALA A 4 -1.18 -19.25 10.25
N LYS A 5 -1.45 -20.01 11.32
CA LYS A 5 -0.47 -20.95 11.89
C LYS A 5 -0.14 -22.13 10.96
N ILE A 6 -1.06 -22.46 10.06
CA ILE A 6 -0.86 -23.52 9.07
C ILE A 6 -0.39 -22.95 7.74
N ALA A 7 -1.00 -21.86 7.29
CA ALA A 7 -0.73 -21.28 5.98
C ALA A 7 0.71 -20.75 5.86
N VAL A 8 1.25 -20.11 6.91
CA VAL A 8 2.61 -19.54 6.83
C VAL A 8 3.69 -20.65 6.75
N PRO A 9 3.72 -21.67 7.62
CA PRO A 9 4.68 -22.77 7.47
C PRO A 9 4.51 -23.51 6.13
N MET A 10 3.27 -23.78 5.71
CA MET A 10 3.00 -24.42 4.45
C MET A 10 3.52 -23.61 3.25
N PHE A 11 3.33 -22.29 3.26
CA PHE A 11 3.86 -21.39 2.25
C PHE A 11 5.40 -21.47 2.19
N VAL A 12 6.08 -21.40 3.34
CA VAL A 12 7.55 -21.49 3.40
C VAL A 12 8.05 -22.83 2.86
N ILE A 13 7.38 -23.95 3.21
CA ILE A 13 7.72 -25.28 2.71
C ILE A 13 7.54 -25.35 1.18
N VAL A 14 6.41 -24.86 0.67
CA VAL A 14 6.12 -24.87 -0.79
C VAL A 14 7.10 -24.00 -1.55
N VAL A 15 7.35 -22.77 -1.09
CA VAL A 15 8.34 -21.89 -1.73
C VAL A 15 9.74 -22.49 -1.69
N GLY A 16 10.14 -23.06 -0.54
CA GLY A 16 11.42 -23.73 -0.40
C GLY A 16 11.55 -24.94 -1.34
N TYR A 17 10.52 -25.77 -1.41
CA TYR A 17 10.46 -26.93 -2.31
C TYR A 17 10.59 -26.52 -3.80
N ILE A 18 9.80 -25.55 -4.24
CA ILE A 18 9.83 -25.03 -5.61
C ILE A 18 11.21 -24.45 -5.93
N SER A 19 11.77 -23.67 -4.99
CA SER A 19 13.10 -23.09 -5.17
C SER A 19 14.18 -24.16 -5.35
N ILE A 20 14.18 -25.19 -4.52
CA ILE A 20 15.14 -26.29 -4.61
C ILE A 20 14.95 -27.04 -5.93
N MET A 21 13.73 -27.44 -6.26
CA MET A 21 13.45 -28.21 -7.48
C MET A 21 13.79 -27.44 -8.75
N THR A 22 13.51 -26.14 -8.81
CA THR A 22 13.74 -25.33 -9.98
C THR A 22 15.22 -24.93 -10.13
N LEU A 23 15.87 -24.58 -9.01
CA LEU A 23 17.22 -24.00 -9.05
C LEU A 23 18.33 -25.04 -8.96
N SER A 24 18.06 -26.28 -8.52
CA SER A 24 19.08 -27.34 -8.37
C SER A 24 19.81 -27.69 -9.66
N GLY A 25 19.22 -27.43 -10.83
CA GLY A 25 19.84 -27.66 -12.14
C GLY A 25 20.47 -26.43 -12.79
N HIS A 26 20.47 -25.28 -12.12
CA HIS A 26 20.90 -24.01 -12.68
C HIS A 26 22.06 -23.39 -11.89
N ASN A 27 22.96 -22.70 -12.59
CA ASN A 27 23.99 -21.88 -11.96
C ASN A 27 23.38 -20.51 -11.62
N ILE A 28 23.15 -20.25 -10.35
CA ILE A 28 22.51 -19.01 -9.85
C ILE A 28 23.29 -17.76 -10.29
N ALA A 29 24.62 -17.83 -10.31
CA ALA A 29 25.45 -16.71 -10.74
C ALA A 29 25.24 -16.36 -12.22
N GLU A 30 25.09 -17.37 -13.07
CA GLU A 30 24.78 -17.19 -14.50
C GLU A 30 23.36 -16.64 -14.70
N LEU A 31 22.38 -17.13 -13.91
CA LEU A 31 21.02 -16.60 -13.95
C LEU A 31 20.96 -15.12 -13.57
N ILE A 32 21.70 -14.71 -12.56
CA ILE A 32 21.77 -13.31 -12.13
C ILE A 32 22.46 -12.44 -13.19
N ALA A 33 23.53 -12.96 -13.82
CA ALA A 33 24.28 -12.24 -14.85
C ALA A 33 23.60 -12.23 -16.23
N SER A 34 22.65 -13.13 -16.48
CA SER A 34 21.95 -13.24 -17.77
C SER A 34 21.15 -11.96 -18.07
N ALA A 35 21.09 -11.57 -19.34
CA ALA A 35 20.23 -10.48 -19.77
C ALA A 35 18.74 -10.84 -19.59
N PRO A 36 17.87 -9.89 -19.21
CA PRO A 36 16.43 -10.13 -19.18
C PRO A 36 15.88 -10.29 -20.60
N ASN A 37 14.87 -11.15 -20.77
CA ASN A 37 14.25 -11.37 -22.09
C ASN A 37 13.20 -10.28 -22.45
N GLY A 38 12.86 -9.39 -21.53
CA GLY A 38 11.95 -8.26 -21.75
C GLY A 38 12.70 -6.97 -22.11
N GLU A 39 11.94 -5.92 -22.36
CA GLU A 39 12.50 -4.58 -22.53
C GLU A 39 13.24 -4.13 -21.26
N ALA A 40 14.39 -3.49 -21.49
CA ALA A 40 15.18 -2.96 -20.39
C ALA A 40 14.44 -1.77 -19.74
N ILE A 41 14.15 -1.89 -18.45
CA ILE A 41 13.58 -0.81 -17.65
C ILE A 41 14.67 -0.09 -16.87
N SER A 42 14.53 1.22 -16.69
CA SER A 42 15.46 1.98 -15.85
C SER A 42 15.29 1.59 -14.36
N ILE A 43 16.34 1.73 -13.58
CA ILE A 43 16.29 1.50 -12.12
C ILE A 43 15.22 2.38 -11.47
N SER A 44 15.06 3.60 -11.96
CA SER A 44 14.06 4.55 -11.51
C SER A 44 12.63 4.05 -11.74
N ALA A 45 12.34 3.55 -12.94
CA ALA A 45 11.05 2.96 -13.26
C ALA A 45 10.79 1.70 -12.44
N GLY A 46 11.77 0.80 -12.35
CA GLY A 46 11.68 -0.40 -11.51
C GLY A 46 11.44 -0.09 -10.04
N ALA A 47 12.14 0.90 -9.48
CA ALA A 47 11.91 1.34 -8.10
C ALA A 47 10.49 1.88 -7.90
N THR A 48 9.96 2.65 -8.85
CA THR A 48 8.59 3.17 -8.79
C THR A 48 7.54 2.05 -8.85
N MET A 49 7.75 1.03 -9.69
CA MET A 49 6.89 -0.16 -9.76
C MET A 49 6.89 -0.95 -8.44
N VAL A 50 8.07 -1.16 -7.85
CA VAL A 50 8.19 -1.84 -6.55
C VAL A 50 7.47 -1.04 -5.46
N VAL A 51 7.66 0.28 -5.42
CA VAL A 51 6.89 1.15 -4.50
C VAL A 51 5.40 0.98 -4.74
N GLY A 52 4.94 0.99 -6.00
CA GLY A 52 3.53 0.79 -6.34
C GLY A 52 2.95 -0.53 -5.84
N GLY A 53 3.72 -1.61 -5.91
CA GLY A 53 3.32 -2.91 -5.38
C GLY A 53 3.18 -2.94 -3.85
N CYS A 54 4.05 -2.23 -3.13
CA CYS A 54 4.12 -2.28 -1.66
C CYS A 54 3.35 -1.16 -0.97
N ILE A 55 3.02 -0.07 -1.68
CA ILE A 55 2.52 1.17 -1.09
C ILE A 55 1.16 1.00 -0.40
N VAL A 56 0.28 0.20 -0.97
CA VAL A 56 -1.05 -0.08 -0.40
C VAL A 56 -0.92 -0.80 0.94
N ALA A 57 0.00 -1.77 1.06
CA ALA A 57 0.29 -2.44 2.32
C ALA A 57 0.82 -1.46 3.37
N SER A 58 1.65 -0.49 2.96
CA SER A 58 2.15 0.57 3.84
C SER A 58 1.02 1.45 4.40
N LEU A 59 0.03 1.80 3.58
CA LEU A 59 -1.14 2.58 4.02
C LEU A 59 -2.04 1.82 4.99
N ILE A 60 -2.16 0.51 4.85
CA ILE A 60 -2.98 -0.34 5.72
C ILE A 60 -2.23 -0.73 7.01
N THR A 61 -0.90 -0.58 7.05
CA THR A 61 -0.08 -0.97 8.20
C THR A 61 -0.56 -0.37 9.54
N PRO A 62 -0.95 0.92 9.65
CA PRO A 62 -1.48 1.48 10.89
C PRO A 62 -2.72 0.73 11.40
N ASP A 63 -3.64 0.34 10.51
CA ASP A 63 -4.85 -0.41 10.86
C ASP A 63 -4.53 -1.83 11.35
N MET A 64 -3.57 -2.48 10.72
CA MET A 64 -3.14 -3.82 11.12
C MET A 64 -2.40 -3.80 12.47
N THR A 65 -1.63 -2.75 12.72
CA THR A 65 -0.77 -2.64 13.90
C THR A 65 -1.46 -2.05 15.13
N ARG A 66 -2.66 -1.48 14.98
CA ARG A 66 -3.43 -0.88 16.09
C ARG A 66 -3.69 -1.83 17.27
N TYR A 67 -3.65 -3.14 17.03
CA TYR A 67 -3.80 -4.16 18.08
C TYR A 67 -2.46 -4.52 18.76
N SER A 68 -1.36 -3.93 18.34
CA SER A 68 -0.03 -4.18 18.92
C SER A 68 0.11 -3.44 20.25
N GLN A 69 0.59 -4.14 21.27
CA GLN A 69 0.73 -3.57 22.61
C GLN A 69 1.93 -2.63 22.76
N LYS A 70 2.96 -2.77 21.92
CA LYS A 70 4.21 -1.99 22.01
C LYS A 70 4.69 -1.63 20.59
N GLY A 71 5.24 -0.43 20.43
CA GLY A 71 5.85 0.01 19.17
C GLY A 71 6.98 -0.89 18.69
N LYS A 72 7.72 -1.53 19.61
CA LYS A 72 8.76 -2.52 19.27
C LYS A 72 8.21 -3.73 18.52
N HIS A 73 6.97 -4.16 18.84
CA HIS A 73 6.32 -5.26 18.11
C HIS A 73 5.98 -4.85 16.68
N VAL A 74 5.50 -3.60 16.50
CA VAL A 74 5.23 -3.03 15.17
C VAL A 74 6.50 -2.99 14.34
N PHE A 75 7.59 -2.47 14.91
CA PHE A 75 8.88 -2.39 14.23
C PHE A 75 9.36 -3.76 13.73
N TRP A 76 9.41 -4.76 14.60
CA TRP A 76 9.86 -6.10 14.20
C TRP A 76 8.93 -6.79 13.21
N MET A 77 7.62 -6.62 13.37
CA MET A 77 6.64 -7.15 12.43
C MET A 77 6.84 -6.55 11.03
N THR A 78 7.02 -5.23 10.93
CA THR A 78 7.25 -4.54 9.66
C THR A 78 8.60 -4.92 9.05
N MET A 79 9.67 -4.95 9.86
CA MET A 79 11.00 -5.33 9.39
C MET A 79 11.05 -6.77 8.85
N LEU A 80 10.46 -7.72 9.57
CA LEU A 80 10.39 -9.11 9.12
C LEU A 80 9.53 -9.24 7.85
N SER A 81 8.44 -8.50 7.76
CA SER A 81 7.58 -8.50 6.56
C SER A 81 8.33 -7.99 5.33
N ILE A 82 9.13 -6.92 5.47
CA ILE A 82 9.94 -6.36 4.39
C ILE A 82 11.09 -7.30 4.03
N ILE A 83 11.88 -7.76 5.01
CA ILE A 83 13.08 -8.57 4.74
C ILE A 83 12.69 -9.94 4.19
N VAL A 84 11.76 -10.64 4.83
CA VAL A 84 11.37 -12.00 4.43
C VAL A 84 10.33 -11.96 3.30
N GLY A 85 9.26 -11.19 3.45
CA GLY A 85 8.18 -11.15 2.48
C GLY A 85 8.60 -10.47 1.18
N GLU A 86 9.11 -9.25 1.26
CA GLU A 86 9.41 -8.50 0.04
C GLU A 86 10.79 -8.84 -0.53
N PHE A 87 11.83 -8.88 0.28
CA PHE A 87 13.19 -9.04 -0.25
C PHE A 87 13.51 -10.49 -0.60
N MET A 88 13.30 -11.43 0.32
CA MET A 88 13.67 -12.84 0.08
C MET A 88 12.70 -13.52 -0.89
N VAL A 89 11.38 -13.39 -0.68
CA VAL A 89 10.39 -14.08 -1.53
C VAL A 89 10.38 -13.52 -2.93
N ASN A 90 10.38 -12.19 -3.11
CA ASN A 90 10.44 -11.58 -4.44
C ASN A 90 11.80 -11.86 -5.13
N GLY A 91 12.91 -11.85 -4.38
CA GLY A 91 14.21 -12.22 -4.91
C GLY A 91 14.22 -13.66 -5.45
N LEU A 92 13.70 -14.61 -4.70
CA LEU A 92 13.55 -16.00 -5.15
C LEU A 92 12.61 -16.10 -6.37
N ALA A 93 11.49 -15.40 -6.36
CA ALA A 93 10.55 -15.40 -7.48
C ALA A 93 11.19 -14.90 -8.78
N ILE A 94 12.02 -13.85 -8.72
CA ILE A 94 12.77 -13.33 -9.87
C ILE A 94 13.75 -14.38 -10.41
N ILE A 95 14.50 -15.06 -9.54
CA ILE A 95 15.48 -16.08 -9.96
C ILE A 95 14.77 -17.29 -10.57
N ILE A 96 13.63 -17.72 -9.98
CA ILE A 96 12.81 -18.81 -10.50
C ILE A 96 12.22 -18.43 -11.87
N ALA A 97 11.68 -17.22 -12.00
CA ALA A 97 11.13 -16.72 -13.26
C ALA A 97 12.20 -16.70 -14.37
N ARG A 98 13.43 -16.33 -14.04
CA ARG A 98 14.58 -16.40 -14.96
C ARG A 98 14.94 -17.83 -15.33
N ALA A 99 14.98 -18.74 -14.37
CA ALA A 99 15.31 -20.16 -14.60
C ALA A 99 14.28 -20.83 -15.53
N LEU A 100 13.01 -20.51 -15.37
CA LEU A 100 11.89 -21.08 -16.17
C LEU A 100 11.55 -20.22 -17.40
N ASN A 101 12.20 -19.08 -17.57
CA ASN A 101 11.96 -18.14 -18.68
C ASN A 101 10.49 -17.69 -18.78
N THR A 102 9.81 -17.55 -17.65
CA THR A 102 8.42 -17.11 -17.57
C THR A 102 8.14 -16.39 -16.25
N ALA A 103 7.32 -15.34 -16.30
CA ALA A 103 6.83 -14.64 -15.12
C ALA A 103 5.40 -15.08 -14.72
N ASP A 104 4.79 -15.98 -15.49
CA ASP A 104 3.44 -16.49 -15.18
C ASP A 104 3.48 -17.47 -14.02
N VAL A 105 2.88 -17.06 -12.89
CA VAL A 105 2.85 -17.83 -11.66
C VAL A 105 2.15 -19.19 -11.84
N VAL A 106 1.11 -19.26 -12.65
CA VAL A 106 0.38 -20.49 -12.92
C VAL A 106 1.28 -21.49 -13.63
N THR A 107 1.99 -21.05 -14.66
CA THR A 107 2.98 -21.86 -15.40
C THR A 107 4.11 -22.30 -14.49
N ILE A 108 4.69 -21.40 -13.69
CA ILE A 108 5.75 -21.71 -12.72
C ILE A 108 5.30 -22.81 -11.75
N MET A 109 4.14 -22.62 -11.12
CA MET A 109 3.62 -23.56 -10.13
C MET A 109 3.23 -24.92 -10.75
N SER A 110 2.70 -24.91 -11.97
CA SER A 110 2.37 -26.10 -12.71
C SER A 110 3.63 -26.91 -13.07
N GLN A 111 4.68 -26.26 -13.55
CA GLN A 111 5.95 -26.89 -13.92
C GLN A 111 6.74 -27.39 -12.70
N ALA A 112 6.78 -26.61 -11.64
CA ALA A 112 7.58 -26.94 -10.45
C ALA A 112 6.91 -27.95 -9.50
N ALA A 113 5.58 -27.95 -9.38
CA ALA A 113 4.84 -28.75 -8.40
C ALA A 113 3.58 -29.43 -8.97
N GLY A 114 3.37 -29.40 -10.29
CA GLY A 114 2.24 -30.05 -10.95
C GLY A 114 0.88 -29.65 -10.40
N GLY A 115 -0.03 -30.60 -10.25
CA GLY A 115 -1.39 -30.34 -9.75
C GLY A 115 -1.44 -29.79 -8.33
N ILE A 116 -0.50 -30.15 -7.46
CA ILE A 116 -0.42 -29.61 -6.09
C ILE A 116 -0.08 -28.12 -6.12
N GLY A 117 0.81 -27.71 -7.03
CA GLY A 117 1.15 -26.31 -7.25
C GLY A 117 -0.07 -25.47 -7.68
N LEU A 118 -0.86 -25.99 -8.61
CA LEU A 118 -2.10 -25.34 -9.07
C LEU A 118 -3.13 -25.19 -7.93
N ILE A 119 -3.32 -26.23 -7.12
CA ILE A 119 -4.21 -26.20 -5.96
C ILE A 119 -3.72 -25.12 -4.96
N ALA A 120 -2.41 -25.04 -4.70
CA ALA A 120 -1.83 -24.05 -3.82
C ALA A 120 -2.06 -22.62 -4.33
N VAL A 121 -1.92 -22.36 -5.63
CA VAL A 121 -2.22 -21.05 -6.26
C VAL A 121 -3.69 -20.70 -6.05
N ILE A 122 -4.62 -21.62 -6.33
CA ILE A 122 -6.06 -21.38 -6.18
C ILE A 122 -6.40 -20.99 -4.75
N PHE A 123 -5.95 -21.75 -3.75
CA PHE A 123 -6.23 -21.45 -2.34
C PHE A 123 -5.59 -20.16 -1.87
N SER A 124 -4.36 -19.88 -2.30
CA SER A 124 -3.66 -18.63 -1.98
C SER A 124 -4.39 -17.42 -2.56
N THR A 125 -4.77 -17.49 -3.84
CA THR A 125 -5.49 -16.42 -4.54
C THR A 125 -6.86 -16.17 -3.92
N LEU A 126 -7.62 -17.22 -3.63
CA LEU A 126 -8.91 -17.09 -2.95
C LEU A 126 -8.76 -16.36 -1.61
N ARG A 127 -7.74 -16.70 -0.83
CA ARG A 127 -7.52 -16.10 0.48
C ARG A 127 -7.15 -14.61 0.40
N VAL A 128 -6.30 -14.24 -0.55
CA VAL A 128 -5.90 -12.83 -0.76
C VAL A 128 -7.09 -12.03 -1.27
N ASN A 129 -7.84 -12.58 -2.22
CA ASN A 129 -9.03 -11.93 -2.78
C ASN A 129 -10.12 -11.69 -1.73
N ASP A 130 -10.35 -12.61 -0.80
CA ASP A 130 -11.30 -12.41 0.29
C ASP A 130 -10.96 -11.16 1.12
N ILE A 131 -9.68 -10.99 1.48
CA ILE A 131 -9.21 -9.85 2.29
C ILE A 131 -9.33 -8.56 1.49
N ASN A 132 -8.89 -8.56 0.23
CA ASN A 132 -8.92 -7.39 -0.63
C ASN A 132 -10.35 -6.94 -0.90
N LEU A 133 -11.24 -7.87 -1.20
CA LEU A 133 -12.65 -7.60 -1.46
C LEU A 133 -13.36 -7.06 -0.21
N TYR A 134 -13.05 -7.66 0.96
CA TYR A 134 -13.57 -7.17 2.24
C TYR A 134 -13.13 -5.73 2.52
N SER A 135 -11.82 -5.46 2.44
CA SER A 135 -11.26 -4.14 2.74
C SER A 135 -11.76 -3.07 1.77
N SER A 136 -11.80 -3.37 0.47
CA SER A 136 -12.30 -2.46 -0.56
C SER A 136 -13.77 -2.13 -0.36
N SER A 137 -14.59 -3.14 -0.06
CA SER A 137 -16.02 -2.97 0.17
C SER A 137 -16.29 -2.11 1.41
N LEU A 138 -15.52 -2.32 2.48
CA LEU A 138 -15.64 -1.54 3.71
C LEU A 138 -15.20 -0.08 3.47
N GLY A 139 -14.08 0.11 2.77
CA GLY A 139 -13.58 1.46 2.43
C GLY A 139 -14.59 2.26 1.61
N ILE A 140 -15.17 1.65 0.58
CA ILE A 140 -16.20 2.29 -0.27
C ILE A 140 -17.48 2.56 0.52
N ALA A 141 -17.93 1.61 1.36
CA ALA A 141 -19.10 1.80 2.21
C ALA A 141 -18.93 3.03 3.12
N ASN A 142 -17.78 3.11 3.81
CA ASN A 142 -17.46 4.22 4.70
C ASN A 142 -17.34 5.56 3.94
N ALA A 143 -16.73 5.56 2.75
CA ALA A 143 -16.61 6.76 1.94
C ALA A 143 -17.98 7.28 1.48
N ILE A 144 -18.86 6.39 1.03
CA ILE A 144 -20.24 6.76 0.61
C ILE A 144 -21.04 7.27 1.81
N GLU A 145 -20.95 6.60 2.96
CA GLU A 145 -21.62 7.04 4.18
C GLU A 145 -21.11 8.42 4.62
N GLY A 146 -19.79 8.63 4.61
CA GLY A 146 -19.17 9.92 4.97
C GLY A 146 -19.59 11.08 4.08
N VAL A 147 -19.75 10.86 2.77
CA VAL A 147 -20.13 11.91 1.81
C VAL A 147 -21.65 12.11 1.72
N THR A 148 -22.41 11.03 1.75
CA THR A 148 -23.86 11.09 1.47
C THR A 148 -24.73 10.95 2.71
N GLY A 149 -24.18 10.55 3.85
CA GLY A 149 -24.91 10.19 5.07
C GLY A 149 -25.72 8.89 4.95
N LYS A 150 -25.67 8.20 3.81
CA LYS A 150 -26.47 7.00 3.54
C LYS A 150 -25.66 5.73 3.79
N LYS A 151 -26.18 4.86 4.64
CA LYS A 151 -25.62 3.53 4.87
C LYS A 151 -26.03 2.57 3.77
N LEU A 152 -25.09 2.14 2.94
CA LEU A 152 -25.32 1.10 1.96
C LEU A 152 -25.08 -0.29 2.56
N ARG A 153 -25.79 -1.29 2.04
CA ARG A 153 -25.56 -2.68 2.44
C ARG A 153 -24.18 -3.14 1.96
N TYR A 154 -23.34 -3.54 2.88
CA TYR A 154 -22.00 -4.06 2.61
C TYR A 154 -22.00 -5.15 1.52
N VAL A 155 -22.91 -6.13 1.61
CA VAL A 155 -23.02 -7.24 0.65
C VAL A 155 -23.25 -6.74 -0.78
N SER A 156 -24.06 -5.70 -0.97
CA SER A 156 -24.32 -5.14 -2.31
C SER A 156 -23.06 -4.52 -2.90
N ILE A 157 -22.29 -3.80 -2.10
CA ILE A 157 -21.01 -3.21 -2.53
C ILE A 157 -20.03 -4.31 -2.89
N THR A 158 -19.92 -5.33 -2.06
CA THR A 158 -19.04 -6.49 -2.29
C THR A 158 -19.36 -7.19 -3.61
N LEU A 159 -20.65 -7.42 -3.91
CA LEU A 159 -21.08 -8.04 -5.16
C LEU A 159 -20.75 -7.16 -6.38
N VAL A 160 -21.02 -5.85 -6.29
CA VAL A 160 -20.71 -4.93 -7.40
C VAL A 160 -19.19 -4.89 -7.68
N ILE A 161 -18.37 -4.76 -6.63
CA ILE A 161 -16.90 -4.74 -6.78
C ILE A 161 -16.41 -6.09 -7.33
N GLY A 162 -16.94 -7.20 -6.82
CA GLY A 162 -16.57 -8.54 -7.29
C GLY A 162 -16.90 -8.75 -8.77
N VAL A 163 -18.08 -8.33 -9.21
CA VAL A 163 -18.48 -8.40 -10.63
C VAL A 163 -17.59 -7.51 -11.50
N ILE A 164 -17.35 -6.26 -11.09
CA ILE A 164 -16.47 -5.33 -11.82
C ILE A 164 -15.05 -5.91 -11.92
N GLY A 165 -14.50 -6.39 -10.81
CA GLY A 165 -13.17 -7.00 -10.79
C GLY A 165 -13.06 -8.22 -11.71
N THR A 166 -14.08 -9.08 -11.71
CA THR A 166 -14.15 -10.24 -12.63
C THR A 166 -14.20 -9.80 -14.09
N LEU A 167 -15.04 -8.83 -14.43
CA LEU A 167 -15.14 -8.33 -15.79
C LEU A 167 -13.82 -7.70 -16.26
N LEU A 168 -13.15 -6.91 -15.42
CA LEU A 168 -11.85 -6.33 -15.73
C LEU A 168 -10.78 -7.41 -15.90
N SER A 169 -10.81 -8.47 -15.09
CA SER A 169 -9.89 -9.60 -15.23
C SER A 169 -10.07 -10.31 -16.57
N VAL A 170 -11.32 -10.58 -16.95
CA VAL A 170 -11.66 -11.21 -18.26
C VAL A 170 -11.29 -10.27 -19.43
N ALA A 171 -11.39 -8.96 -19.23
CA ALA A 171 -11.01 -7.97 -20.24
C ALA A 171 -9.48 -7.81 -20.41
N GLY A 172 -8.67 -8.57 -19.68
CA GLY A 172 -7.20 -8.56 -19.83
C GLY A 172 -6.51 -7.40 -19.11
N ILE A 173 -7.06 -6.89 -17.99
CA ILE A 173 -6.42 -5.80 -17.21
C ILE A 173 -5.01 -6.18 -16.74
N LEU A 174 -4.70 -7.47 -16.65
CA LEU A 174 -3.37 -7.97 -16.27
C LEU A 174 -2.28 -7.58 -17.27
N ASP A 175 -2.62 -7.38 -18.55
CA ASP A 175 -1.68 -6.93 -19.57
C ASP A 175 -1.20 -5.48 -19.31
N ARG A 176 -1.95 -4.73 -18.50
CA ARG A 176 -1.63 -3.37 -18.05
C ARG A 176 -1.12 -3.31 -16.61
N PHE A 177 -0.71 -4.45 -16.07
CA PHE A 177 -0.33 -4.53 -14.64
C PHE A 177 0.88 -3.67 -14.30
N ILE A 178 1.86 -3.59 -15.19
CA ILE A 178 3.07 -2.76 -15.01
C ILE A 178 2.69 -1.27 -14.98
N ASP A 179 1.85 -0.83 -15.92
CA ASP A 179 1.36 0.56 -15.96
C ASP A 179 0.59 0.89 -14.69
N PHE A 180 -0.23 -0.05 -14.21
CA PHE A 180 -0.99 0.10 -12.97
C PHE A 180 -0.08 0.23 -11.75
N LEU A 181 0.96 -0.61 -11.63
CA LEU A 181 1.92 -0.50 -10.53
C LEU A 181 2.67 0.84 -10.56
N THR A 182 3.07 1.29 -11.74
CA THR A 182 3.71 2.60 -11.93
C THR A 182 2.80 3.73 -11.47
N LEU A 183 1.53 3.67 -11.86
CA LEU A 183 0.52 4.65 -11.44
C LEU A 183 0.33 4.66 -9.92
N LEU A 184 0.19 3.50 -9.28
CA LEU A 184 0.11 3.40 -7.82
C LEU A 184 1.37 3.96 -7.15
N GLY A 185 2.55 3.67 -7.72
CA GLY A 185 3.84 4.16 -7.23
C GLY A 185 4.02 5.67 -7.30
N VAL A 186 3.17 6.37 -8.03
CA VAL A 186 3.17 7.83 -8.12
C VAL A 186 2.02 8.48 -7.36
N LEU A 187 0.83 7.86 -7.37
CA LEU A 187 -0.38 8.45 -6.77
C LEU A 187 -0.44 8.32 -5.25
N PHE A 188 0.08 7.24 -4.67
CA PHE A 188 -0.05 6.96 -3.24
C PHE A 188 1.06 7.52 -2.35
N PRO A 189 2.34 7.59 -2.77
CA PRO A 189 3.39 8.18 -1.95
C PRO A 189 3.11 9.60 -1.46
N PRO A 190 2.49 10.49 -2.25
CA PRO A 190 2.06 11.82 -1.77
C PRO A 190 1.20 11.77 -0.52
N ILE A 191 0.26 10.84 -0.44
CA ILE A 191 -0.63 10.67 0.71
C ILE A 191 0.19 10.29 1.94
N ILE A 192 1.12 9.36 1.80
CA ILE A 192 2.02 8.96 2.90
C ILE A 192 2.90 10.16 3.32
N GLY A 193 3.43 10.90 2.36
CA GLY A 193 4.23 12.10 2.63
C GLY A 193 3.48 13.12 3.48
N VAL A 194 2.24 13.42 3.12
CA VAL A 194 1.35 14.31 3.89
C VAL A 194 1.09 13.73 5.29
N MET A 195 0.76 12.45 5.41
CA MET A 195 0.52 11.81 6.71
C MET A 195 1.74 11.86 7.63
N LEU A 196 2.94 11.60 7.10
CA LEU A 196 4.19 11.67 7.87
C LEU A 196 4.47 13.08 8.36
N VAL A 197 4.30 14.08 7.50
CA VAL A 197 4.50 15.49 7.84
C VAL A 197 3.50 15.92 8.91
N ASP A 198 2.23 15.61 8.73
CA ASP A 198 1.18 15.98 9.68
C ASP A 198 1.41 15.35 11.05
N TYR A 199 1.70 14.06 11.08
CA TYR A 199 1.82 13.32 12.33
C TYR A 199 3.12 13.62 13.09
N TYR A 200 4.27 13.63 12.40
CA TYR A 200 5.59 13.72 13.05
C TYR A 200 6.12 15.14 13.16
N ILE A 201 5.86 16.01 12.17
CA ILE A 201 6.43 17.36 12.09
C ILE A 201 5.45 18.38 12.66
N LEU A 202 4.27 18.49 12.05
CA LEU A 202 3.28 19.52 12.42
C LEU A 202 2.52 19.16 13.69
N ARG A 203 2.24 17.88 13.90
CA ARG A 203 1.49 17.35 15.05
C ARG A 203 0.13 18.03 15.23
N THR A 204 -0.55 18.36 14.14
CA THR A 204 -1.73 19.22 14.07
C THR A 204 -2.86 18.72 14.98
N HIS A 205 -3.07 17.42 15.07
CA HIS A 205 -4.14 16.80 15.85
C HIS A 205 -3.65 15.98 17.06
N LYS A 206 -2.45 16.28 17.58
CA LYS A 206 -1.83 15.46 18.63
C LYS A 206 -2.69 15.36 19.88
N THR A 207 -3.18 16.47 20.40
CA THR A 207 -4.04 16.52 21.59
C THR A 207 -5.34 15.75 21.39
N LEU A 208 -5.98 15.92 20.23
CA LEU A 208 -7.22 15.21 19.88
C LEU A 208 -6.99 13.68 19.81
N LEU A 209 -5.88 13.26 19.24
CA LEU A 209 -5.51 11.84 19.17
C LEU A 209 -5.18 11.26 20.55
N GLU A 210 -4.50 12.02 21.40
CA GLU A 210 -4.19 11.59 22.78
C GLU A 210 -5.46 11.47 23.62
N THR A 211 -6.40 12.41 23.54
CA THR A 211 -7.70 12.35 24.21
C THR A 211 -8.52 11.17 23.71
N SER A 212 -8.67 11.02 22.40
CA SER A 212 -9.37 9.90 21.79
C SER A 212 -8.80 8.54 22.21
N ARG A 213 -7.47 8.44 22.31
CA ARG A 213 -6.81 7.23 22.79
C ARG A 213 -7.07 6.96 24.27
N ALA A 214 -7.07 7.99 25.10
CA ALA A 214 -7.32 7.88 26.54
C ALA A 214 -8.77 7.47 26.83
N GLU A 215 -9.72 8.02 26.08
CA GLU A 215 -11.15 7.74 26.23
C GLU A 215 -11.60 6.46 25.51
N GLY A 216 -10.79 5.93 24.60
CA GLY A 216 -11.13 4.76 23.78
C GLY A 216 -12.27 5.04 22.79
N GLN A 217 -12.54 6.30 22.48
CA GLN A 217 -13.60 6.76 21.59
C GLN A 217 -13.02 7.50 20.38
N LEU A 218 -13.75 7.50 19.26
CA LEU A 218 -13.37 8.30 18.10
C LEU A 218 -13.58 9.79 18.41
N PRO A 219 -12.77 10.69 17.84
CA PRO A 219 -12.96 12.13 17.97
C PRO A 219 -14.35 12.55 17.53
N ASP A 220 -14.92 13.55 18.20
CA ASP A 220 -16.18 14.13 17.79
C ASP A 220 -16.06 14.73 16.37
N SER A 221 -17.03 14.42 15.52
CA SER A 221 -17.11 14.94 14.15
C SER A 221 -17.16 16.47 14.09
N ALA A 222 -17.66 17.11 15.16
CA ALA A 222 -17.67 18.58 15.25
C ALA A 222 -16.26 19.18 15.42
N GLN A 223 -15.28 18.41 15.87
CA GLN A 223 -13.91 18.85 16.12
C GLN A 223 -12.96 18.55 14.95
N THR A 224 -13.41 17.78 13.97
CA THR A 224 -12.61 17.39 12.80
C THR A 224 -13.23 17.90 11.53
N PRO A 225 -12.45 18.53 10.62
CA PRO A 225 -12.99 18.94 9.33
C PRO A 225 -13.38 17.70 8.52
N LEU A 226 -14.53 17.74 7.86
CA LEU A 226 -15.01 16.66 7.00
C LEU A 226 -14.04 16.35 5.85
N ILE A 227 -13.40 17.40 5.31
CA ILE A 227 -12.46 17.31 4.20
C ILE A 227 -11.22 18.12 4.52
N GLY A 228 -10.06 17.46 4.47
CA GLY A 228 -8.74 18.07 4.64
C GLY A 228 -8.22 18.64 3.31
N TRP A 229 -8.76 19.78 2.85
CA TRP A 229 -8.37 20.40 1.57
C TRP A 229 -6.86 20.58 1.39
N PRO A 230 -6.10 21.04 2.41
CA PRO A 230 -4.64 21.15 2.29
C PRO A 230 -3.96 19.83 1.93
N ALA A 231 -4.41 18.73 2.53
CA ALA A 231 -3.88 17.40 2.27
C ALA A 231 -4.20 16.93 0.85
N ILE A 232 -5.44 17.16 0.38
CA ILE A 232 -5.88 16.79 -0.97
C ILE A 232 -5.09 17.57 -2.02
N ILE A 233 -4.98 18.90 -1.85
CA ILE A 233 -4.24 19.75 -2.78
C ILE A 233 -2.77 19.33 -2.85
N ALA A 234 -2.12 19.16 -1.69
CA ALA A 234 -0.73 18.76 -1.63
C ALA A 234 -0.49 17.38 -2.27
N SER A 235 -1.36 16.41 -1.99
CA SER A 235 -1.27 15.07 -2.58
C SER A 235 -1.49 15.07 -4.09
N THR A 236 -2.47 15.83 -4.57
CA THR A 236 -2.74 15.94 -6.00
C THR A 236 -1.59 16.59 -6.76
N VAL A 237 -1.06 17.70 -6.24
CA VAL A 237 0.10 18.38 -6.85
C VAL A 237 1.33 17.47 -6.81
N GLY A 238 1.57 16.78 -5.69
CA GLY A 238 2.65 15.82 -5.57
C GLY A 238 2.55 14.70 -6.61
N ALA A 239 1.35 14.15 -6.83
CA ALA A 239 1.11 13.14 -7.86
C ALA A 239 1.38 13.69 -9.27
N ILE A 240 0.94 14.91 -9.58
CA ILE A 240 1.22 15.57 -10.86
C ILE A 240 2.73 15.75 -11.06
N VAL A 241 3.46 16.18 -10.03
CA VAL A 241 4.92 16.31 -10.08
C VAL A 241 5.57 14.95 -10.36
N GLY A 242 5.15 13.88 -9.69
CA GLY A 242 5.69 12.54 -9.94
C GLY A 242 5.40 12.01 -11.35
N LEU A 243 4.26 12.36 -11.94
CA LEU A 243 3.91 11.99 -13.32
C LEU A 243 4.64 12.85 -14.37
N ALA A 244 4.90 14.12 -14.06
CA ALA A 244 5.49 15.07 -15.01
C ALA A 244 7.02 15.05 -15.02
N PHE A 245 7.66 14.69 -13.91
CA PHE A 245 9.11 14.72 -13.78
C PHE A 245 9.68 13.31 -13.74
N GLU A 246 10.25 12.88 -14.85
CA GLU A 246 10.93 11.58 -14.98
C GLU A 246 12.35 11.58 -14.37
N TRP A 247 12.87 12.73 -13.97
CA TRP A 247 14.18 12.85 -13.36
C TRP A 247 14.17 12.30 -11.92
N GLY A 248 15.10 11.42 -11.61
CA GLY A 248 15.13 10.72 -10.33
C GLY A 248 14.13 9.56 -10.27
N VAL A 249 13.55 9.31 -9.10
CA VAL A 249 12.54 8.27 -8.88
C VAL A 249 11.16 8.92 -8.72
N PRO A 250 10.22 8.75 -9.66
CA PRO A 250 8.90 9.39 -9.65
C PRO A 250 8.16 9.24 -8.32
N ALA A 251 8.24 8.08 -7.69
CA ALA A 251 7.63 7.83 -6.39
C ALA A 251 8.18 8.75 -5.28
N PHE A 252 9.49 9.00 -5.26
CA PHE A 252 10.10 9.92 -4.30
C PHE A 252 9.82 11.37 -4.64
N ASN A 253 9.81 11.71 -5.93
CA ASN A 253 9.47 13.06 -6.39
C ASN A 253 8.06 13.44 -5.94
N SER A 254 7.09 12.56 -6.13
CA SER A 254 5.70 12.77 -5.72
C SER A 254 5.55 12.90 -4.20
N LEU A 255 6.22 12.05 -3.44
CA LEU A 255 6.22 12.08 -1.98
C LEU A 255 6.80 13.39 -1.44
N LEU A 256 8.00 13.77 -1.93
CA LEU A 256 8.70 14.98 -1.46
C LEU A 256 7.94 16.24 -1.84
N ALA A 257 7.43 16.32 -3.08
CA ALA A 257 6.65 17.49 -3.52
C ALA A 257 5.39 17.68 -2.66
N ALA A 258 4.63 16.60 -2.39
CA ALA A 258 3.47 16.68 -1.53
C ALA A 258 3.83 17.06 -0.08
N SER A 259 4.89 16.48 0.46
CA SER A 259 5.36 16.76 1.82
C SER A 259 5.73 18.24 2.00
N LEU A 260 6.51 18.77 1.07
CA LEU A 260 6.94 20.17 1.10
C LEU A 260 5.77 21.13 0.91
N LEU A 261 4.91 20.85 -0.07
CA LEU A 261 3.73 21.69 -0.32
C LEU A 261 2.78 21.71 0.88
N TYR A 262 2.57 20.55 1.51
CA TYR A 262 1.72 20.45 2.70
C TYR A 262 2.29 21.27 3.88
N LEU A 263 3.61 21.19 4.10
CA LEU A 263 4.30 22.03 5.09
C LEU A 263 4.08 23.53 4.83
N ILE A 264 4.25 23.95 3.58
CA ILE A 264 4.08 25.37 3.19
C ILE A 264 2.64 25.82 3.43
N ILE A 265 1.65 25.03 2.96
CA ILE A 265 0.23 25.38 3.12
C ILE A 265 -0.15 25.47 4.60
N GLN A 266 0.26 24.51 5.41
CA GLN A 266 -0.07 24.51 6.84
C GLN A 266 0.65 25.62 7.61
N HIS A 267 1.90 25.93 7.25
CA HIS A 267 2.61 27.06 7.84
C HIS A 267 1.89 28.38 7.54
N TYR A 268 1.44 28.56 6.30
CA TYR A 268 0.68 29.73 5.89
C TYR A 268 -0.66 29.85 6.64
N ILE A 269 -1.42 28.76 6.73
CA ILE A 269 -2.70 28.73 7.44
C ILE A 269 -2.50 29.07 8.93
N ASN A 270 -1.53 28.47 9.59
CA ASN A 270 -1.26 28.69 11.00
C ASN A 270 -0.85 30.13 11.28
N ASN A 271 -0.01 30.74 10.43
CA ASN A 271 0.38 32.13 10.59
C ASN A 271 -0.81 33.08 10.40
N HIS A 272 -1.67 32.84 9.42
CA HIS A 272 -2.87 33.68 9.21
C HIS A 272 -3.95 33.46 10.26
N ALA A 273 -4.05 32.26 10.85
CA ALA A 273 -4.96 32.01 11.97
C ALA A 273 -4.51 32.77 13.25
N TYR A 274 -3.21 32.96 13.42
CA TYR A 274 -2.66 33.75 14.53
C TYR A 274 -3.05 35.22 14.44
N PHE A 275 -3.10 35.81 13.25
CA PHE A 275 -3.55 37.19 13.02
C PHE A 275 -5.07 37.38 13.06
N ARG A 276 -5.87 36.29 13.01
CA ARG A 276 -7.33 36.32 13.07
C ARG A 276 -7.93 36.11 14.45
N LYS A 277 -7.15 35.86 15.52
CA LYS A 277 -7.69 35.90 16.87
C LYS A 277 -8.03 37.32 17.23
N PRO A 278 -9.31 37.72 17.34
CA PRO A 278 -9.65 39.06 17.80
C PRO A 278 -9.19 39.19 19.27
N GLU A 279 -8.61 40.34 19.58
CA GLU A 279 -8.41 40.87 20.94
C GLU A 279 -9.76 40.97 21.67
N HIS A 280 -10.28 39.85 22.13
CA HIS A 280 -11.52 39.87 22.91
C HIS A 280 -11.36 39.12 24.23
N ASN A 281 -10.38 39.58 25.05
CA ASN A 281 -10.35 39.32 26.49
C ASN A 281 -9.39 40.25 27.26
N GLN A 282 -9.50 41.55 27.02
CA GLN A 282 -8.91 42.56 27.92
C GLN A 282 -9.94 43.58 28.43
N LYS A 283 -11.15 43.16 28.75
CA LYS A 283 -12.07 43.97 29.57
C LYS A 283 -12.94 43.06 30.42
N LEU A 284 -12.42 42.57 31.50
CA LEU A 284 -13.15 42.22 32.72
C LEU A 284 -12.08 42.11 33.84
N LYS A 285 -11.74 43.28 34.39
CA LYS A 285 -11.31 43.43 35.75
C LYS A 285 -12.38 44.24 36.48
#